data_cb4194833a1a8f16eb29742d2d81cce1
#
_entry.id   cb4194833a1a8f16eb29742d2d81cce1
#
_cell.length_a   1.000
_cell.length_b   1.000
_cell.length_c   1.000
_cell.angle_alpha   90.00
_cell.angle_beta   90.00
_cell.angle_gamma   90.00
#
_symmetry.space_group_name_H-M   'P 1'
#
loop_
_entity.id
_entity.type
_entity.pdbx_description
1 polymer ?
#
loop_
_entity_poly.entity_id
_entity_poly.type
_entity_poly.pdbx_seq_one_letter_code
_entity_poly.pdbx_strand_id
1 'polypeptide(L)'
;SDIATFDTKKPDTPRFNSVLWNYTYNLPLGRFQKPGNWNDSDFIIGGDAGMTLGETRSQLTLWSMMSAPLILSSNLDKLSPQAVKILGNKSVIAIDQDRLGRMATLVRRGRGMDVLLKPLSGGDYAIAVLNHGTGPGSVKLRPVVCGFAARKECRLNAWNLWGGAHQS
;
A
#
# COMPACT_ATOMS: atom_id res chain seq x y z
N SER A 1 -13.86 10.46 1.56
CA SER A 1 -13.15 11.57 2.19
C SER A 1 -12.03 12.02 1.27
N ASP A 2 -11.90 13.30 1.06
CA ASP A 2 -10.99 13.85 0.07
C ASP A 2 -9.55 13.85 0.56
N ILE A 3 -8.63 13.48 -0.32
CA ILE A 3 -7.20 13.60 -0.05
C ILE A 3 -6.80 15.09 -0.12
N ALA A 4 -6.06 15.55 0.87
CA ALA A 4 -5.65 16.95 0.89
C ALA A 4 -4.56 17.20 -0.15
N THR A 5 -4.96 17.62 -1.34
CA THR A 5 -4.04 18.04 -2.41
C THR A 5 -3.55 19.46 -2.21
N PHE A 6 -4.42 20.32 -1.69
CA PHE A 6 -4.14 21.74 -1.41
C PHE A 6 -4.98 22.22 -0.21
N ASP A 7 -4.41 22.29 0.96
CA ASP A 7 -4.96 23.16 1.99
C ASP A 7 -4.19 24.47 2.01
N THR A 8 -4.71 25.45 1.30
CA THR A 8 -4.16 26.82 1.29
C THR A 8 -4.21 27.47 2.67
N LYS A 9 -5.03 26.95 3.58
CA LYS A 9 -5.18 27.45 4.96
C LYS A 9 -4.22 26.75 5.94
N LYS A 10 -3.63 25.61 5.56
CA LYS A 10 -2.69 24.85 6.37
C LYS A 10 -1.56 24.29 5.50
N PRO A 11 -0.70 25.16 4.95
CA PRO A 11 0.37 24.74 4.04
C PRO A 11 1.37 23.77 4.70
N ASP A 12 1.47 23.78 6.03
CA ASP A 12 2.42 22.96 6.79
C ASP A 12 1.86 21.60 7.21
N THR A 13 0.63 21.26 6.84
CA THR A 13 0.07 19.93 7.15
C THR A 13 0.71 18.89 6.24
N PRO A 14 1.44 17.90 6.78
CA PRO A 14 2.03 16.85 5.95
C PRO A 14 0.97 16.16 5.11
N ARG A 15 1.11 16.18 3.79
CA ARG A 15 0.16 15.59 2.84
C ARG A 15 -0.01 14.10 3.06
N PHE A 16 1.04 13.44 3.51
CA PHE A 16 1.01 12.02 3.82
C PHE A 16 0.02 11.69 4.95
N ASN A 17 -0.31 12.62 5.83
CA ASN A 17 -1.34 12.41 6.85
C ASN A 17 -2.72 12.17 6.22
N SER A 18 -3.05 12.82 5.10
CA SER A 18 -4.31 12.54 4.40
C SER A 18 -4.30 11.17 3.72
N VAL A 19 -3.16 10.70 3.24
CA VAL A 19 -2.98 9.33 2.73
C VAL A 19 -3.24 8.32 3.84
N LEU A 20 -2.66 8.52 5.02
CA LEU A 20 -2.86 7.64 6.19
C LEU A 20 -4.31 7.69 6.68
N TRP A 21 -4.95 8.84 6.61
CA TRP A 21 -6.37 8.99 6.94
C TRP A 21 -7.24 8.15 5.98
N ASN A 22 -7.06 8.31 4.67
CA ASN A 22 -7.81 7.55 3.68
C ASN A 22 -7.55 6.05 3.80
N TYR A 23 -6.31 5.64 4.01
CA TYR A 23 -5.95 4.27 4.31
C TYR A 23 -6.73 3.72 5.51
N THR A 24 -6.69 4.43 6.63
CA THR A 24 -7.35 3.99 7.87
C THR A 24 -8.87 3.92 7.71
N TYR A 25 -9.46 4.90 7.00
CA TYR A 25 -10.89 4.94 6.73
C TYR A 25 -11.35 3.79 5.84
N ASN A 26 -10.56 3.42 4.84
CA ASN A 26 -10.91 2.35 3.90
C ASN A 26 -10.69 0.93 4.46
N LEU A 27 -9.83 0.74 5.46
CA LEU A 27 -9.55 -0.58 6.02
C LEU A 27 -10.80 -1.42 6.37
N PRO A 28 -11.83 -0.89 7.06
CA PRO A 28 -13.02 -1.67 7.39
C PRO A 28 -13.96 -1.90 6.20
N LEU A 29 -13.75 -1.21 5.07
CA LEU A 29 -14.63 -1.26 3.91
C LEU A 29 -14.36 -2.45 2.98
N GLY A 30 -13.30 -3.21 3.22
CA GLY A 30 -12.94 -4.38 2.40
C GLY A 30 -14.06 -5.42 2.23
N ARG A 31 -14.96 -5.51 3.21
CA ARG A 31 -16.15 -6.40 3.15
C ARG A 31 -17.16 -6.03 2.06
N PHE A 32 -17.14 -4.79 1.58
CA PHE A 32 -18.03 -4.30 0.54
C PHE A 32 -17.41 -4.36 -0.85
N GLN A 33 -16.09 -4.61 -0.92
CA GLN A 33 -15.32 -4.63 -2.16
C GLN A 33 -15.37 -6.00 -2.83
N LYS A 34 -15.59 -5.99 -4.13
CA LYS A 34 -15.56 -7.15 -5.01
C LYS A 34 -15.34 -6.70 -6.45
N PRO A 35 -14.97 -7.58 -7.38
CA PRO A 35 -14.91 -7.23 -8.80
C PRO A 35 -16.20 -6.51 -9.27
N GLY A 36 -16.01 -5.34 -9.90
CA GLY A 36 -17.09 -4.47 -10.33
C GLY A 36 -17.65 -3.50 -9.27
N ASN A 37 -17.14 -3.56 -8.02
CA ASN A 37 -17.51 -2.63 -6.95
C ASN A 37 -16.28 -2.34 -6.09
N TRP A 38 -15.62 -1.24 -6.35
CA TRP A 38 -14.35 -0.85 -5.76
C TRP A 38 -14.53 0.28 -4.75
N ASN A 39 -13.84 0.17 -3.61
CA ASN A 39 -13.75 1.29 -2.68
C ASN A 39 -12.81 2.34 -3.26
N ASP A 40 -13.24 3.59 -3.21
CA ASP A 40 -12.45 4.72 -3.67
C ASP A 40 -11.61 5.26 -2.51
N SER A 41 -10.30 5.12 -2.62
CA SER A 41 -9.31 5.65 -1.67
C SER A 41 -8.82 7.05 -2.07
N ASP A 42 -9.47 7.66 -3.09
CA ASP A 42 -9.10 8.94 -3.66
C ASP A 42 -7.80 8.89 -4.49
N PHE A 43 -7.42 10.00 -5.07
CA PHE A 43 -6.33 10.13 -6.01
C PHE A 43 -4.96 9.81 -5.41
N ILE A 44 -4.06 9.33 -6.28
CA ILE A 44 -2.63 9.26 -5.97
C ILE A 44 -2.03 10.65 -6.15
N ILE A 45 -1.48 11.20 -5.07
CA ILE A 45 -0.75 12.47 -5.01
C ILE A 45 0.77 12.27 -4.91
N GLY A 46 1.21 11.03 -5.06
CA GLY A 46 2.63 10.67 -4.98
C GLY A 46 3.45 11.41 -6.03
N GLY A 47 4.61 11.92 -5.60
CA GLY A 47 5.49 12.71 -6.44
C GLY A 47 5.20 14.21 -6.46
N ASP A 48 4.07 14.65 -5.91
CA ASP A 48 3.76 16.08 -5.75
C ASP A 48 4.68 16.75 -4.72
N ALA A 49 4.79 18.07 -4.81
CA ALA A 49 5.47 18.88 -3.80
C ALA A 49 4.88 18.60 -2.41
N GLY A 50 5.75 18.32 -1.42
CA GLY A 50 5.34 17.94 -0.07
C GLY A 50 5.16 16.45 0.16
N MET A 51 5.41 15.61 -0.85
CA MET A 51 5.51 14.15 -0.72
C MET A 51 6.95 13.69 -0.96
N THR A 52 7.50 12.97 -0.01
CA THR A 52 8.81 12.31 -0.20
C THR A 52 8.67 11.07 -1.12
N LEU A 53 9.79 10.59 -1.66
CA LEU A 53 9.78 9.35 -2.45
C LEU A 53 9.36 8.13 -1.61
N GLY A 54 9.65 8.13 -0.31
CA GLY A 54 9.20 7.09 0.61
C GLY A 54 7.68 7.10 0.79
N GLU A 55 7.10 8.27 0.95
CA GLU A 55 5.65 8.46 1.07
C GLU A 55 4.93 8.14 -0.24
N THR A 56 5.50 8.54 -1.39
CA THR A 56 5.01 8.15 -2.72
C THR A 56 4.95 6.63 -2.87
N ARG A 57 6.02 5.94 -2.46
CA ARG A 57 6.09 4.47 -2.44
C ARG A 57 5.03 3.88 -1.51
N SER A 58 4.87 4.43 -0.33
CA SER A 58 3.89 3.98 0.65
C SER A 58 2.47 4.14 0.13
N GLN A 59 2.13 5.29 -0.48
CA GLN A 59 0.81 5.50 -1.06
C GLN A 59 0.50 4.48 -2.15
N LEU A 60 1.38 4.30 -3.14
CA LEU A 60 1.15 3.31 -4.20
C LEU A 60 0.99 1.89 -3.63
N THR A 61 1.82 1.52 -2.64
CA THR A 61 1.71 0.22 -1.97
C THR A 61 0.34 0.06 -1.30
N LEU A 62 -0.11 1.05 -0.53
CA LEU A 62 -1.38 0.99 0.19
C LEU A 62 -2.57 0.90 -0.78
N TRP A 63 -2.60 1.73 -1.84
CA TRP A 63 -3.66 1.67 -2.85
C TRP A 63 -3.68 0.31 -3.55
N SER A 64 -2.51 -0.23 -3.91
CA SER A 64 -2.41 -1.57 -4.51
C SER A 64 -2.85 -2.69 -3.56
N MET A 65 -2.53 -2.59 -2.29
CA MET A 65 -3.02 -3.55 -1.28
C MET A 65 -4.54 -3.44 -1.08
N MET A 66 -5.11 -2.26 -1.26
CA MET A 66 -6.55 -2.04 -1.16
C MET A 66 -7.31 -2.36 -2.45
N SER A 67 -6.66 -2.70 -3.57
CA SER A 67 -7.26 -2.78 -4.91
C SER A 67 -8.11 -1.53 -5.21
N ALA A 68 -7.57 -0.36 -4.90
CA ALA A 68 -8.23 0.91 -5.10
C ALA A 68 -8.01 1.41 -6.53
N PRO A 69 -8.91 2.20 -7.12
CA PRO A 69 -8.63 2.83 -8.40
C PRO A 69 -7.30 3.61 -8.37
N LEU A 70 -6.37 3.25 -9.27
CA LEU A 70 -5.06 3.92 -9.37
C LEU A 70 -5.17 5.12 -10.32
N ILE A 71 -5.72 6.22 -9.81
CA ILE A 71 -5.89 7.47 -10.55
C ILE A 71 -4.89 8.49 -10.03
N LEU A 72 -3.98 8.94 -10.89
CA LEU A 72 -2.96 9.90 -10.57
C LEU A 72 -3.49 11.33 -10.78
N SER A 73 -3.38 12.19 -9.76
CA SER A 73 -3.70 13.62 -9.85
C SER A 73 -2.47 14.53 -9.94
N SER A 74 -1.28 13.97 -9.80
CA SER A 74 -0.02 14.73 -9.87
C SER A 74 0.23 15.29 -11.25
N ASN A 75 0.87 16.46 -11.32
CA ASN A 75 1.29 17.05 -12.59
C ASN A 75 2.45 16.22 -13.18
N LEU A 76 2.17 15.50 -14.28
CA LEU A 76 3.12 14.58 -14.92
C LEU A 76 4.41 15.28 -15.38
N ASP A 77 4.31 16.52 -15.86
CA ASP A 77 5.47 17.30 -16.34
C ASP A 77 6.42 17.70 -15.20
N LYS A 78 5.95 17.66 -13.96
CA LYS A 78 6.72 18.03 -12.78
C LYS A 78 7.23 16.84 -11.97
N LEU A 79 6.88 15.63 -12.36
CA LEU A 79 7.33 14.43 -11.66
C LEU A 79 8.83 14.21 -11.87
N SER A 80 9.54 13.95 -10.77
CA SER A 80 10.94 13.51 -10.88
C SER A 80 11.02 12.11 -11.53
N PRO A 81 12.14 11.79 -12.22
CA PRO A 81 12.35 10.45 -12.78
C PRO A 81 12.20 9.34 -11.73
N GLN A 82 12.59 9.61 -10.49
CA GLN A 82 12.46 8.68 -9.37
C GLN A 82 11.00 8.45 -8.99
N ALA A 83 10.18 9.51 -8.94
CA ALA A 83 8.74 9.39 -8.69
C ALA A 83 8.05 8.61 -9.81
N VAL A 84 8.38 8.89 -11.07
CA VAL A 84 7.87 8.14 -12.24
C VAL A 84 8.21 6.65 -12.12
N LYS A 85 9.46 6.31 -11.74
CA LYS A 85 9.87 4.92 -11.54
C LYS A 85 9.08 4.23 -10.41
N ILE A 86 8.78 4.94 -9.34
CA ILE A 86 7.96 4.42 -8.23
C ILE A 86 6.53 4.19 -8.72
N LEU A 87 5.90 5.21 -9.29
CA LEU A 87 4.50 5.17 -9.72
C LEU A 87 4.27 4.16 -10.86
N GLY A 88 5.29 3.91 -11.68
CA GLY A 88 5.27 2.93 -12.77
C GLY A 88 5.77 1.53 -12.37
N ASN A 89 5.88 1.19 -11.07
CA ASN A 89 6.33 -0.14 -10.64
C ASN A 89 5.30 -1.22 -11.01
N LYS A 90 5.59 -1.93 -12.10
CA LYS A 90 4.69 -2.95 -12.67
C LYS A 90 4.37 -4.07 -11.68
N SER A 91 5.31 -4.47 -10.83
CA SER A 91 5.10 -5.54 -9.85
C SER A 91 4.11 -5.14 -8.77
N VAL A 92 4.19 -3.89 -8.30
CA VAL A 92 3.25 -3.36 -7.30
C VAL A 92 1.87 -3.12 -7.93
N ILE A 93 1.83 -2.59 -9.16
CA ILE A 93 0.59 -2.43 -9.91
C ILE A 93 -0.08 -3.78 -10.16
N ALA A 94 0.66 -4.85 -10.44
CA ALA A 94 0.12 -6.19 -10.60
C ALA A 94 -0.58 -6.72 -9.34
N ILE A 95 -0.14 -6.31 -8.14
CA ILE A 95 -0.85 -6.62 -6.88
C ILE A 95 -2.23 -5.95 -6.85
N ASP A 96 -2.31 -4.71 -7.33
CA ASP A 96 -3.58 -4.00 -7.46
C ASP A 96 -4.52 -4.69 -8.44
N GLN A 97 -4.01 -5.02 -9.62
CA GLN A 97 -4.74 -5.57 -10.75
C GLN A 97 -5.02 -7.08 -10.63
N ASP A 98 -4.76 -7.69 -9.48
CA ASP A 98 -5.05 -9.10 -9.27
C ASP A 98 -6.55 -9.39 -9.44
N ARG A 99 -6.86 -10.41 -10.25
CA ARG A 99 -8.24 -10.74 -10.66
C ARG A 99 -9.19 -11.14 -9.52
N LEU A 100 -8.68 -11.50 -8.33
CA LEU A 100 -9.55 -11.69 -7.16
C LEU A 100 -10.20 -10.38 -6.72
N GLY A 101 -9.60 -9.24 -7.02
CA GLY A 101 -10.09 -7.93 -6.63
C GLY A 101 -10.31 -7.78 -5.13
N ARG A 102 -9.60 -8.56 -4.33
CA ARG A 102 -9.75 -8.51 -2.87
C ARG A 102 -8.84 -7.48 -2.25
N MET A 103 -9.39 -6.72 -1.36
CA MET A 103 -8.63 -5.82 -0.51
C MET A 103 -7.84 -6.61 0.54
N ALA A 104 -6.66 -6.09 0.91
CA ALA A 104 -5.87 -6.63 1.99
C ALA A 104 -6.57 -6.50 3.35
N THR A 105 -6.25 -7.42 4.25
CA THR A 105 -6.66 -7.37 5.65
C THR A 105 -5.50 -6.87 6.50
N LEU A 106 -5.78 -5.99 7.45
CA LEU A 106 -4.83 -5.60 8.48
C LEU A 106 -4.68 -6.76 9.47
N VAL A 107 -3.55 -7.48 9.40
CA VAL A 107 -3.30 -8.66 10.25
C VAL A 107 -2.53 -8.32 11.52
N ARG A 108 -1.88 -7.17 11.56
CA ARG A 108 -1.19 -6.67 12.74
C ARG A 108 -1.16 -5.15 12.74
N ARG A 109 -1.53 -4.57 13.87
CA ARG A 109 -1.27 -3.17 14.21
C ARG A 109 -0.34 -3.11 15.40
N GLY A 110 0.74 -2.39 15.28
CA GLY A 110 1.74 -2.28 16.32
C GLY A 110 2.27 -0.86 16.44
N ARG A 111 3.24 -0.66 17.33
CA ARG A 111 3.86 0.65 17.60
C ARG A 111 4.48 1.23 16.31
N GLY A 112 3.73 2.07 15.61
CA GLY A 112 4.17 2.74 14.39
C GLY A 112 4.28 1.83 13.15
N MET A 113 3.82 0.57 13.21
CA MET A 113 3.90 -0.36 12.09
C MET A 113 2.61 -1.16 11.92
N ASP A 114 2.08 -1.17 10.71
CA ASP A 114 0.95 -1.99 10.29
C ASP A 114 1.43 -3.08 9.32
N VAL A 115 0.84 -4.27 9.43
CA VAL A 115 1.07 -5.39 8.50
C VAL A 115 -0.22 -5.72 7.80
N LEU A 116 -0.19 -5.67 6.49
CA LEU A 116 -1.31 -5.99 5.60
C LEU A 116 -1.04 -7.30 4.88
N LEU A 117 -2.07 -8.12 4.73
CA LEU A 117 -2.05 -9.36 3.96
C LEU A 117 -3.15 -9.34 2.92
N LYS A 118 -2.80 -9.55 1.65
CA LYS A 118 -3.73 -9.63 0.52
C LYS A 118 -3.61 -10.99 -0.16
N PRO A 119 -4.68 -11.77 -0.26
CA PRO A 119 -4.69 -12.98 -1.07
C PRO A 119 -4.68 -12.62 -2.56
N LEU A 120 -3.98 -13.41 -3.35
CA LEU A 120 -3.86 -13.28 -4.80
C LEU A 120 -4.45 -14.48 -5.52
N SER A 121 -4.86 -14.29 -6.76
CA SER A 121 -5.55 -15.29 -7.58
C SER A 121 -4.75 -16.57 -7.85
N GLY A 122 -3.41 -16.50 -7.79
CA GLY A 122 -2.52 -17.64 -7.97
C GLY A 122 -2.34 -18.53 -6.74
N GLY A 123 -3.00 -18.21 -5.63
CA GLY A 123 -2.76 -18.88 -4.33
C GLY A 123 -1.62 -18.25 -3.53
N ASP A 124 -0.98 -17.24 -4.09
CA ASP A 124 0.05 -16.44 -3.44
C ASP A 124 -0.56 -15.38 -2.52
N TYR A 125 0.30 -14.68 -1.80
CA TYR A 125 -0.08 -13.57 -0.95
C TYR A 125 0.86 -12.39 -1.16
N ALA A 126 0.30 -11.19 -1.17
CA ALA A 126 1.08 -9.97 -1.01
C ALA A 126 1.08 -9.57 0.47
N ILE A 127 2.25 -9.20 0.96
CA ILE A 127 2.44 -8.69 2.32
C ILE A 127 3.02 -7.28 2.22
N ALA A 128 2.39 -6.32 2.88
CA ALA A 128 2.94 -4.99 3.03
C ALA A 128 3.17 -4.67 4.51
N VAL A 129 4.32 -4.07 4.79
CA VAL A 129 4.65 -3.53 6.11
C VAL A 129 4.74 -2.02 5.96
N LEU A 130 3.78 -1.31 6.53
CA LEU A 130 3.78 0.14 6.59
C LEU A 130 4.45 0.57 7.88
N ASN A 131 5.57 1.29 7.76
CA ASN A 131 6.16 2.00 8.89
C ASN A 131 5.67 3.45 8.86
N HIS A 132 4.81 3.81 9.79
CA HIS A 132 4.32 5.17 10.01
C HIS A 132 4.83 5.76 11.34
N GLY A 133 5.83 5.11 11.94
CA GLY A 133 6.55 5.61 13.10
C GLY A 133 7.67 6.57 12.71
N THR A 134 8.33 7.14 13.72
CA THR A 134 9.38 8.16 13.55
C THR A 134 10.78 7.60 13.32
N GLY A 135 10.95 6.28 13.40
CA GLY A 135 12.26 5.64 13.26
C GLY A 135 12.20 4.30 12.54
N PRO A 136 13.35 3.71 12.24
CA PRO A 136 13.42 2.38 11.66
C PRO A 136 12.83 1.32 12.58
N GLY A 137 12.20 0.32 12.01
CA GLY A 137 11.59 -0.77 12.76
C GLY A 137 11.70 -2.09 12.03
N SER A 138 11.48 -3.19 12.75
CA SER A 138 11.44 -4.53 12.19
C SER A 138 10.20 -5.28 12.64
N VAL A 139 9.70 -6.15 11.77
CA VAL A 139 8.55 -7.01 12.05
C VAL A 139 8.93 -8.45 11.77
N LYS A 140 8.78 -9.31 12.79
CA LYS A 140 8.83 -10.76 12.56
C LYS A 140 7.45 -11.22 12.10
N LEU A 141 7.37 -11.69 10.87
CA LEU A 141 6.17 -12.30 10.31
C LEU A 141 6.17 -13.79 10.71
N ARG A 142 5.17 -14.21 11.48
CA ARG A 142 4.94 -15.63 11.76
C ARG A 142 3.92 -16.15 10.75
N PRO A 143 4.09 -17.38 10.20
CA PRO A 143 3.15 -17.95 9.24
C PRO A 143 1.68 -17.92 9.70
N VAL A 144 1.46 -18.11 11.01
CA VAL A 144 0.11 -18.05 11.62
C VAL A 144 -0.54 -16.66 11.50
N VAL A 145 0.26 -15.58 11.57
CA VAL A 145 -0.25 -14.20 11.41
C VAL A 145 -0.68 -13.94 9.97
N CYS A 146 -0.10 -14.68 9.03
CA CYS A 146 -0.42 -14.58 7.61
C CYS A 146 -1.55 -15.52 7.16
N GLY A 147 -2.29 -16.15 8.09
CA GLY A 147 -3.38 -17.05 7.74
C GLY A 147 -2.95 -18.35 7.06
N PHE A 148 -1.65 -18.61 7.00
CA PHE A 148 -1.14 -19.90 6.55
C PHE A 148 -1.48 -20.96 7.59
N ALA A 149 -2.28 -21.94 7.23
CA ALA A 149 -2.56 -23.07 8.10
C ALA A 149 -1.24 -23.67 8.62
N ALA A 150 -1.18 -23.88 9.94
CA ALA A 150 -0.01 -24.40 10.63
C ALA A 150 0.37 -25.80 10.10
N ARG A 151 1.03 -25.87 8.95
CA ARG A 151 1.81 -27.03 8.55
C ARG A 151 3.13 -26.97 9.31
N LYS A 152 3.57 -28.09 9.85
CA LYS A 152 4.75 -28.20 10.71
C LYS A 152 6.03 -27.64 10.08
N GLU A 153 6.11 -27.60 8.76
CA GLU A 153 7.19 -26.97 7.99
C GLU A 153 6.61 -26.38 6.71
N CYS A 154 6.78 -25.07 6.53
CA CYS A 154 6.41 -24.37 5.32
C CYS A 154 7.61 -23.54 4.85
N ARG A 155 8.12 -23.81 3.65
CA ARG A 155 9.09 -22.96 2.97
C ARG A 155 8.31 -21.94 2.17
N LEU A 156 8.62 -20.67 2.36
CA LEU A 156 8.03 -19.56 1.63
C LEU A 156 9.13 -18.91 0.79
N ASN A 157 8.84 -18.69 -0.49
CA ASN A 157 9.66 -17.83 -1.32
C ASN A 157 9.08 -16.42 -1.23
N ALA A 158 9.90 -15.44 -0.93
CA ALA A 158 9.48 -14.05 -0.83
C ALA A 158 10.26 -13.16 -1.80
N TRP A 159 9.56 -12.28 -2.50
CA TRP A 159 10.14 -11.28 -3.41
C TRP A 159 9.90 -9.88 -2.86
N ASN A 160 10.98 -9.12 -2.74
CA ASN A 160 10.86 -7.69 -2.45
C ASN A 160 10.53 -6.94 -3.74
N LEU A 161 9.28 -6.51 -3.89
CA LEU A 161 8.78 -5.82 -5.08
C LEU A 161 9.40 -4.41 -5.27
N TRP A 162 10.03 -3.88 -4.23
CA TRP A 162 10.71 -2.58 -4.28
C TRP A 162 12.24 -2.69 -4.46
N GLY A 163 12.85 -3.78 -4.08
CA GLY A 163 14.30 -3.96 -4.10
C GLY A 163 14.81 -5.02 -5.09
N GLY A 164 13.91 -5.79 -5.69
CA GLY A 164 14.28 -6.87 -6.62
C GLY A 164 15.09 -8.02 -5.98
N ALA A 165 15.24 -8.04 -4.65
CA ALA A 165 15.94 -9.10 -3.95
C ALA A 165 15.01 -10.27 -3.66
N HIS A 166 15.48 -11.47 -4.01
CA HIS A 166 14.84 -12.73 -3.64
C HIS A 166 15.30 -13.11 -2.23
N GLN A 167 14.38 -13.44 -1.34
CA GLN A 167 14.67 -14.00 -0.02
C GLN A 167 13.95 -15.35 0.09
N SER A 168 14.71 -16.38 0.31
CA SER A 168 14.23 -17.76 0.57
C SER A 168 14.27 -18.07 2.05
#